data_e8c866d485b0041fb999e729ab1567e0
#
_entry.id   e8c866d485b0041fb999e729ab1567e0
#
_cell.length_a   1.000
_cell.length_b   1.000
_cell.length_c   1.000
_cell.angle_alpha   90.00
_cell.angle_beta   90.00
_cell.angle_gamma   90.00
#
_symmetry.space_group_name_H-M   'P 1'
#
loop_
_entity.id
_entity.type
_entity.pdbx_description
1 polymer ?
#
loop_
_entity_poly.entity_id
_entity_poly.type
_entity_poly.pdbx_seq_one_letter_code
_entity_poly.pdbx_strand_id
1 'polypeptide(L)'
;MKKTAIIAAVGFLTVSCGGEKADQATTGEAQEVNVLADAEKVVLDAESVVEWKGFKTYTGDSHNGTMGLGKSYFAITGDELVGGTILIDLNKMDVTDLRDRKRESLLGHLREADFFFVDSFPTALFEITEVNYTLKTDSAVEDGLNTIVSGNLTLRGVTNSIEFPALISVENGSVSFDAPTFSIDRTLWGVNFHNRDDASIAESLKDNLIDHSIELTISVKATKA
;
A
#
# COMPACT_ATOMS: atom_id res chain seq x y z
N MET A 1 28.53 46.65 28.36
CA MET A 1 29.12 45.68 27.41
C MET A 1 28.55 44.31 27.72
N LYS A 2 27.54 43.90 27.00
CA LYS A 2 26.85 42.56 27.18
C LYS A 2 27.49 41.60 26.17
N LYS A 3 28.13 40.53 26.65
CA LYS A 3 28.65 39.45 25.81
C LYS A 3 27.56 38.44 25.53
N THR A 4 27.15 38.33 24.27
CA THR A 4 26.23 37.32 23.78
C THR A 4 27.03 36.07 23.44
N ALA A 5 26.77 34.97 24.15
CA ALA A 5 27.35 33.67 23.82
C ALA A 5 26.46 32.98 22.79
N ILE A 6 27.01 32.69 21.61
CA ILE A 6 26.40 31.86 20.57
C ILE A 6 26.72 30.42 20.88
N ILE A 7 25.72 29.63 21.26
CA ILE A 7 25.82 28.16 21.38
C ILE A 7 25.53 27.59 19.99
N ALA A 8 26.58 27.07 19.35
CA ALA A 8 26.43 26.28 18.13
C ALA A 8 25.95 24.87 18.51
N ALA A 9 24.72 24.52 18.17
CA ALA A 9 24.20 23.16 18.26
C ALA A 9 24.78 22.35 17.10
N VAL A 10 25.72 21.46 17.40
CA VAL A 10 26.19 20.43 16.46
C VAL A 10 25.17 19.33 16.41
N GLY A 11 24.37 19.30 15.35
CA GLY A 11 23.48 18.19 15.07
C GLY A 11 24.27 16.96 14.67
N PHE A 12 24.23 15.93 15.48
CA PHE A 12 24.73 14.59 15.13
C PHE A 12 23.76 13.95 14.15
N LEU A 13 24.11 13.90 12.88
CA LEU A 13 23.44 13.05 11.88
C LEU A 13 23.88 11.60 12.17
N THR A 14 23.00 10.82 12.81
CA THR A 14 23.16 9.37 12.88
C THR A 14 22.75 8.79 11.52
N VAL A 15 23.73 8.43 10.71
CA VAL A 15 23.51 7.58 9.53
C VAL A 15 23.14 6.19 10.05
N SER A 16 21.85 5.87 10.06
CA SER A 16 21.35 4.51 10.29
C SER A 16 21.55 3.71 9.00
N CYS A 17 22.48 2.78 9.00
CA CYS A 17 22.63 1.74 7.99
C CYS A 17 21.60 0.63 8.20
N GLY A 18 20.31 0.93 8.02
CA GLY A 18 19.23 -0.01 7.80
C GLY A 18 18.55 0.46 6.51
N GLY A 19 18.23 -0.43 5.56
CA GLY A 19 17.53 -0.03 4.35
C GLY A 19 16.34 0.85 4.72
N GLU A 20 16.20 2.00 4.09
CA GLU A 20 15.11 2.93 4.33
C GLU A 20 13.79 2.17 4.07
N LYS A 21 12.93 2.12 5.08
CA LYS A 21 11.57 1.62 4.90
C LYS A 21 10.81 2.68 4.11
N ALA A 22 9.89 2.20 3.26
CA ALA A 22 9.01 3.09 2.53
C ALA A 22 8.16 3.95 3.47
N ASP A 23 7.82 5.15 3.04
CA ASP A 23 6.96 6.07 3.78
C ASP A 23 5.63 5.41 4.10
N GLN A 24 5.16 5.62 5.32
CA GLN A 24 3.89 5.04 5.76
C GLN A 24 2.74 5.90 5.25
N ALA A 25 1.77 5.25 4.57
CA ALA A 25 0.51 5.88 4.22
C ALA A 25 -0.21 6.39 5.47
N THR A 26 -0.78 7.59 5.38
CA THR A 26 -1.64 8.11 6.44
C THR A 26 -2.87 7.23 6.55
N THR A 27 -3.18 6.71 7.74
CA THR A 27 -4.34 5.84 7.96
C THR A 27 -5.33 6.54 8.89
N GLY A 28 -6.64 6.45 8.57
CA GLY A 28 -7.72 7.06 9.33
C GLY A 28 -9.01 6.23 9.30
N GLU A 29 -10.09 6.80 9.82
CA GLU A 29 -11.42 6.19 9.74
C GLU A 29 -11.92 6.17 8.30
N ALA A 30 -12.77 5.20 7.95
CA ALA A 30 -13.38 5.09 6.63
C ALA A 30 -14.14 6.38 6.27
N GLN A 31 -14.01 6.80 5.02
CA GLN A 31 -14.59 8.02 4.49
C GLN A 31 -15.81 7.70 3.60
N GLU A 32 -16.65 8.69 3.36
CA GLU A 32 -17.76 8.54 2.43
C GLU A 32 -17.23 8.44 0.98
N VAL A 33 -17.72 7.44 0.25
CA VAL A 33 -17.41 7.29 -1.18
C VAL A 33 -18.42 8.09 -2.01
N ASN A 34 -17.94 9.07 -2.76
CA ASN A 34 -18.77 9.90 -3.60
C ASN A 34 -19.29 9.12 -4.82
N VAL A 35 -20.58 9.21 -5.08
CA VAL A 35 -21.17 8.66 -6.30
C VAL A 35 -20.95 9.63 -7.44
N LEU A 36 -20.09 9.26 -8.38
CA LEU A 36 -19.72 10.08 -9.55
C LEU A 36 -20.63 9.71 -10.74
N ALA A 37 -21.85 10.23 -10.75
CA ALA A 37 -22.91 9.86 -11.72
C ALA A 37 -22.52 10.16 -13.18
N ASP A 38 -21.75 11.20 -13.43
CA ASP A 38 -21.39 11.66 -14.77
C ASP A 38 -19.95 11.27 -15.20
N ALA A 39 -19.24 10.50 -14.38
CA ALA A 39 -17.87 10.07 -14.68
C ALA A 39 -17.86 8.87 -15.64
N GLU A 40 -16.96 8.90 -16.60
CA GLU A 40 -16.72 7.78 -17.51
C GLU A 40 -15.94 6.68 -16.76
N LYS A 41 -16.39 5.42 -16.87
CA LYS A 41 -15.70 4.27 -16.29
C LYS A 41 -14.76 3.64 -17.30
N VAL A 42 -13.49 3.50 -16.90
CA VAL A 42 -12.43 2.84 -17.68
C VAL A 42 -11.97 1.61 -16.93
N VAL A 43 -12.03 0.44 -17.55
CA VAL A 43 -11.71 -0.84 -16.91
C VAL A 43 -10.20 -1.02 -16.83
N LEU A 44 -9.69 -1.49 -15.69
CA LEU A 44 -8.28 -1.78 -15.52
C LEU A 44 -7.86 -2.99 -16.37
N ASP A 45 -6.65 -2.94 -16.91
CA ASP A 45 -6.07 -4.02 -17.68
C ASP A 45 -5.91 -5.27 -16.82
N ALA A 46 -6.25 -6.44 -17.37
CA ALA A 46 -6.27 -7.72 -16.64
C ALA A 46 -4.90 -8.19 -16.15
N GLU A 47 -3.83 -7.69 -16.77
CA GLU A 47 -2.44 -8.00 -16.39
C GLU A 47 -1.94 -7.14 -15.21
N SER A 48 -2.72 -6.14 -14.78
CA SER A 48 -2.36 -5.26 -13.67
C SER A 48 -2.26 -6.05 -12.36
N VAL A 49 -1.24 -5.75 -11.58
CA VAL A 49 -0.99 -6.37 -10.27
C VAL A 49 -0.62 -5.32 -9.23
N VAL A 50 -0.84 -5.63 -7.97
CA VAL A 50 -0.27 -4.92 -6.84
C VAL A 50 0.90 -5.73 -6.32
N GLU A 51 2.08 -5.11 -6.19
CA GLU A 51 3.23 -5.74 -5.58
C GLU A 51 3.19 -5.55 -4.06
N TRP A 52 3.64 -6.56 -3.34
CA TRP A 52 3.73 -6.53 -1.89
C TRP A 52 5.08 -7.01 -1.37
N LYS A 53 5.50 -6.50 -0.19
CA LYS A 53 6.66 -6.98 0.53
C LYS A 53 6.43 -6.93 2.03
N GLY A 54 6.69 -8.04 2.70
CA GLY A 54 6.59 -8.20 4.15
C GLY A 54 7.94 -8.51 4.77
N PHE A 55 8.12 -8.17 6.05
CA PHE A 55 9.42 -8.24 6.74
C PHE A 55 9.31 -8.98 8.07
N LYS A 56 10.41 -9.60 8.48
CA LYS A 56 10.62 -9.99 9.87
C LYS A 56 11.15 -8.81 10.68
N THR A 57 10.65 -8.66 11.90
CA THR A 57 10.92 -7.48 12.75
C THR A 57 12.43 -7.28 13.04
N TYR A 58 13.14 -8.35 13.38
CA TYR A 58 14.49 -8.23 13.93
C TYR A 58 15.61 -8.69 13.00
N THR A 59 15.32 -9.57 12.05
CA THR A 59 16.34 -10.09 11.13
C THR A 59 16.44 -9.29 9.83
N GLY A 60 15.38 -8.53 9.51
CA GLY A 60 15.26 -7.85 8.23
C GLY A 60 15.00 -8.78 7.04
N ASP A 61 14.86 -10.09 7.28
CA ASP A 61 14.45 -11.03 6.24
C ASP A 61 13.08 -10.59 5.69
N SER A 62 12.90 -10.70 4.40
CA SER A 62 11.68 -10.28 3.73
C SER A 62 11.25 -11.28 2.67
N HIS A 63 9.96 -11.28 2.39
CA HIS A 63 9.37 -11.97 1.25
C HIS A 63 8.53 -10.98 0.46
N ASN A 64 8.45 -11.18 -0.86
CA ASN A 64 7.68 -10.33 -1.75
C ASN A 64 6.93 -11.15 -2.80
N GLY A 65 5.95 -10.50 -3.40
CA GLY A 65 5.14 -11.10 -4.43
C GLY A 65 4.16 -10.15 -5.05
N THR A 66 3.15 -10.70 -5.68
CA THR A 66 2.11 -9.96 -6.38
C THR A 66 0.73 -10.39 -5.94
N MET A 67 -0.24 -9.50 -6.10
CA MET A 67 -1.68 -9.76 -5.96
C MET A 67 -2.36 -9.37 -7.27
N GLY A 68 -3.03 -10.31 -7.91
CA GLY A 68 -3.77 -10.05 -9.14
C GLY A 68 -5.07 -9.32 -8.87
N LEU A 69 -5.59 -8.62 -9.87
CA LEU A 69 -6.83 -7.86 -9.73
C LEU A 69 -8.06 -8.66 -10.15
N GLY A 70 -9.18 -8.32 -9.55
CA GLY A 70 -10.53 -8.65 -9.99
C GLY A 70 -11.08 -7.56 -10.93
N LYS A 71 -12.42 -7.49 -11.05
CA LYS A 71 -13.06 -6.44 -11.86
C LYS A 71 -12.87 -5.08 -11.21
N SER A 72 -11.97 -4.30 -11.76
CA SER A 72 -11.56 -2.99 -11.29
C SER A 72 -11.80 -1.94 -12.35
N TYR A 73 -12.06 -0.70 -11.96
CA TYR A 73 -12.26 0.41 -12.88
C TYR A 73 -11.78 1.73 -12.25
N PHE A 74 -11.42 2.66 -13.10
CA PHE A 74 -11.26 4.07 -12.78
C PHE A 74 -12.44 4.88 -13.29
N ALA A 75 -12.77 5.96 -12.60
CA ALA A 75 -13.76 6.95 -12.99
C ALA A 75 -13.04 8.23 -13.38
N ILE A 76 -13.24 8.70 -14.63
CA ILE A 76 -12.58 9.89 -15.17
C ILE A 76 -13.62 10.94 -15.59
N THR A 77 -13.22 12.21 -15.49
CA THR A 77 -13.96 13.35 -16.02
C THR A 77 -12.99 14.23 -16.81
N GLY A 78 -13.14 14.31 -18.11
CA GLY A 78 -12.13 14.93 -18.98
C GLY A 78 -10.78 14.20 -18.86
N ASP A 79 -9.74 14.95 -18.50
CA ASP A 79 -8.38 14.43 -18.36
C ASP A 79 -8.01 14.21 -16.86
N GLU A 80 -8.99 14.09 -15.99
CA GLU A 80 -8.77 13.87 -14.55
C GLU A 80 -9.38 12.55 -14.07
N LEU A 81 -8.61 11.81 -13.26
CA LEU A 81 -9.12 10.72 -12.44
C LEU A 81 -9.89 11.32 -11.26
N VAL A 82 -11.14 10.95 -11.08
CA VAL A 82 -12.01 11.50 -10.03
C VAL A 82 -12.48 10.43 -9.03
N GLY A 83 -12.20 9.15 -9.29
CA GLY A 83 -12.57 8.04 -8.42
C GLY A 83 -12.24 6.70 -9.04
N GLY A 84 -12.69 5.63 -8.40
CA GLY A 84 -12.49 4.29 -8.91
C GLY A 84 -12.49 3.22 -7.83
N THR A 85 -12.41 1.98 -8.29
CA THR A 85 -12.40 0.80 -7.44
C THR A 85 -11.35 -0.17 -7.92
N ILE A 86 -10.45 -0.56 -7.04
CA ILE A 86 -9.45 -1.61 -7.27
C ILE A 86 -9.82 -2.81 -6.40
N LEU A 87 -10.33 -3.86 -7.02
CA LEU A 87 -10.64 -5.13 -6.37
C LEU A 87 -9.41 -6.04 -6.49
N ILE A 88 -8.83 -6.40 -5.36
CA ILE A 88 -7.67 -7.30 -5.26
C ILE A 88 -8.19 -8.71 -5.00
N ASP A 89 -7.87 -9.66 -5.89
CA ASP A 89 -8.25 -11.07 -5.74
C ASP A 89 -7.13 -11.82 -4.99
N LEU A 90 -7.33 -12.10 -3.72
CA LEU A 90 -6.36 -12.77 -2.86
C LEU A 90 -6.12 -14.24 -3.28
N ASN A 91 -7.00 -14.84 -4.09
CA ASN A 91 -6.73 -16.15 -4.69
C ASN A 91 -5.64 -16.08 -5.77
N LYS A 92 -5.43 -14.89 -6.34
CA LYS A 92 -4.36 -14.62 -7.33
C LYS A 92 -3.07 -14.10 -6.68
N MET A 93 -2.93 -14.26 -5.36
CA MET A 93 -1.69 -13.92 -4.66
C MET A 93 -0.58 -14.88 -5.06
N ASP A 94 0.60 -14.33 -5.29
CA ASP A 94 1.83 -15.06 -5.58
C ASP A 94 3.00 -14.59 -4.71
N VAL A 95 3.98 -15.48 -4.52
CA VAL A 95 5.28 -15.23 -3.89
C VAL A 95 6.33 -15.37 -4.97
N THR A 96 7.11 -14.30 -5.23
CA THR A 96 8.01 -14.22 -6.39
C THR A 96 9.48 -14.45 -6.05
N ASP A 97 9.88 -14.31 -4.79
CA ASP A 97 11.25 -14.48 -4.30
C ASP A 97 11.57 -15.92 -3.83
N LEU A 98 10.56 -16.77 -3.70
CA LEU A 98 10.71 -18.18 -3.33
C LEU A 98 10.33 -19.11 -4.48
N ARG A 99 10.79 -20.37 -4.39
CA ARG A 99 10.51 -21.41 -5.38
C ARG A 99 10.05 -22.72 -4.70
N ASP A 100 9.39 -23.55 -5.49
CA ASP A 100 9.00 -24.92 -5.13
C ASP A 100 8.23 -24.99 -3.79
N ARG A 101 8.59 -25.93 -2.95
CA ARG A 101 7.92 -26.17 -1.67
C ARG A 101 7.91 -24.96 -0.74
N LYS A 102 8.96 -24.11 -0.77
CA LYS A 102 9.01 -22.92 0.09
C LYS A 102 7.96 -21.90 -0.33
N ARG A 103 7.82 -21.69 -1.66
CA ARG A 103 6.79 -20.82 -2.22
C ARG A 103 5.39 -21.29 -1.84
N GLU A 104 5.10 -22.58 -2.08
CA GLU A 104 3.79 -23.17 -1.75
C GLU A 104 3.48 -23.10 -0.24
N SER A 105 4.50 -23.33 0.61
CA SER A 105 4.35 -23.25 2.05
C SER A 105 3.99 -21.83 2.51
N LEU A 106 4.66 -20.81 1.99
CA LEU A 106 4.37 -19.42 2.35
C LEU A 106 3.00 -18.99 1.80
N LEU A 107 2.67 -19.32 0.55
CA LEU A 107 1.35 -19.04 -0.02
C LEU A 107 0.22 -19.69 0.78
N GLY A 108 0.38 -20.96 1.17
CA GLY A 108 -0.56 -21.66 2.02
C GLY A 108 -0.80 -20.87 3.31
N HIS A 109 0.30 -20.49 3.97
CA HIS A 109 0.26 -19.77 5.24
C HIS A 109 -0.38 -18.37 5.14
N LEU A 110 -0.04 -17.61 4.10
CA LEU A 110 -0.66 -16.29 3.87
C LEU A 110 -2.19 -16.37 3.68
N ARG A 111 -2.72 -17.52 3.23
CA ARG A 111 -4.15 -17.73 3.01
C ARG A 111 -4.91 -18.18 4.25
N GLU A 112 -4.21 -18.64 5.30
CA GLU A 112 -4.81 -19.17 6.52
C GLU A 112 -5.56 -18.11 7.35
N ALA A 113 -6.36 -18.58 8.31
CA ALA A 113 -7.25 -17.74 9.11
C ALA A 113 -6.52 -16.74 10.01
N ASP A 114 -5.30 -17.04 10.40
CA ASP A 114 -4.44 -16.19 11.23
C ASP A 114 -3.68 -15.12 10.42
N PHE A 115 -3.75 -15.19 9.06
CA PHE A 115 -3.18 -14.19 8.17
C PHE A 115 -4.29 -13.48 7.36
N PHE A 116 -4.43 -13.71 6.04
CA PHE A 116 -5.45 -13.03 5.22
C PHE A 116 -6.84 -13.67 5.27
N PHE A 117 -6.95 -14.90 5.74
CA PHE A 117 -8.19 -15.66 5.86
C PHE A 117 -8.98 -15.70 4.54
N VAL A 118 -8.31 -16.13 3.48
CA VAL A 118 -8.81 -16.03 2.09
C VAL A 118 -10.11 -16.81 1.88
N ASP A 119 -10.34 -17.92 2.58
CA ASP A 119 -11.58 -18.69 2.51
C ASP A 119 -12.81 -17.86 2.93
N SER A 120 -12.66 -16.94 3.87
CA SER A 120 -13.74 -16.05 4.33
C SER A 120 -13.71 -14.68 3.69
N PHE A 121 -12.54 -14.20 3.32
CA PHE A 121 -12.29 -12.89 2.73
C PHE A 121 -11.44 -13.03 1.46
N PRO A 122 -12.03 -13.52 0.36
CA PRO A 122 -11.27 -13.83 -0.86
C PRO A 122 -10.76 -12.60 -1.60
N THR A 123 -11.21 -11.41 -1.19
CA THR A 123 -10.86 -10.14 -1.84
C THR A 123 -10.50 -9.07 -0.82
N ALA A 124 -9.62 -8.15 -1.22
CA ALA A 124 -9.49 -6.84 -0.63
C ALA A 124 -10.03 -5.79 -1.62
N LEU A 125 -10.50 -4.67 -1.09
CA LEU A 125 -11.13 -3.63 -1.89
C LEU A 125 -10.52 -2.28 -1.55
N PHE A 126 -10.07 -1.54 -2.56
CA PHE A 126 -9.69 -0.15 -2.41
C PHE A 126 -10.64 0.73 -3.23
N GLU A 127 -11.34 1.64 -2.56
CA GLU A 127 -12.29 2.58 -3.15
C GLU A 127 -11.74 3.99 -3.00
N ILE A 128 -11.44 4.65 -4.13
CA ILE A 128 -10.92 6.02 -4.15
C ILE A 128 -12.02 6.96 -3.67
N THR A 129 -11.75 7.74 -2.64
CA THR A 129 -12.64 8.76 -2.07
C THR A 129 -12.29 10.18 -2.54
N GLU A 130 -11.00 10.44 -2.77
CA GLU A 130 -10.51 11.74 -3.23
C GLU A 130 -9.23 11.58 -4.06
N VAL A 131 -9.08 12.40 -5.09
CA VAL A 131 -7.86 12.57 -5.89
C VAL A 131 -7.48 14.04 -5.88
N ASN A 132 -6.41 14.39 -5.18
CA ASN A 132 -5.95 15.75 -4.99
C ASN A 132 -4.71 16.03 -5.86
N TYR A 133 -4.89 16.81 -6.93
CA TYR A 133 -3.85 17.19 -7.90
C TYR A 133 -2.95 18.35 -7.44
N THR A 134 -3.03 18.78 -6.18
CA THR A 134 -2.32 19.98 -5.69
C THR A 134 -0.93 19.72 -5.14
N LEU A 135 -0.35 18.53 -5.35
CA LEU A 135 1.03 18.21 -4.98
C LEU A 135 2.00 19.10 -5.78
N LYS A 136 2.22 20.34 -5.29
CA LYS A 136 3.17 21.31 -5.84
C LYS A 136 4.35 21.52 -4.88
N THR A 137 4.85 20.45 -4.26
CA THR A 137 6.08 20.54 -3.49
C THR A 137 7.26 20.27 -4.42
N ASP A 138 8.38 20.95 -4.22
CA ASP A 138 9.58 20.77 -5.05
C ASP A 138 10.05 19.30 -5.02
N SER A 139 9.92 18.62 -3.89
CA SER A 139 10.22 17.19 -3.73
C SER A 139 9.32 16.29 -4.58
N ALA A 140 8.02 16.53 -4.59
CA ALA A 140 7.08 15.76 -5.39
C ALA A 140 7.32 15.89 -6.90
N VAL A 141 7.81 17.08 -7.32
CA VAL A 141 8.18 17.32 -8.72
C VAL A 141 9.47 16.57 -9.10
N GLU A 142 10.44 16.47 -8.19
CA GLU A 142 11.67 15.68 -8.41
C GLU A 142 11.34 14.18 -8.56
N ASP A 143 10.41 13.64 -7.76
CA ASP A 143 9.98 12.24 -7.83
C ASP A 143 8.94 11.98 -8.95
N GLY A 144 8.51 13.02 -9.68
CA GLY A 144 7.51 12.93 -10.73
C GLY A 144 6.07 12.77 -10.22
N LEU A 145 5.83 12.83 -8.91
CA LEU A 145 4.51 12.68 -8.30
C LEU A 145 3.67 13.95 -8.53
N ASN A 146 2.40 13.78 -8.81
CA ASN A 146 1.50 14.90 -9.11
C ASN A 146 0.22 14.94 -8.25
N THR A 147 -0.05 13.87 -7.50
CA THR A 147 -1.32 13.66 -6.79
C THR A 147 -1.13 13.08 -5.41
N ILE A 148 -2.06 13.41 -4.49
CA ILE A 148 -2.35 12.61 -3.30
C ILE A 148 -3.67 11.88 -3.56
N VAL A 149 -3.67 10.57 -3.37
CA VAL A 149 -4.85 9.72 -3.49
C VAL A 149 -5.28 9.28 -2.11
N SER A 150 -6.53 9.56 -1.76
CA SER A 150 -7.20 9.05 -0.55
C SER A 150 -8.25 8.02 -0.94
N GLY A 151 -8.39 6.98 -0.13
CA GLY A 151 -9.40 5.95 -0.38
C GLY A 151 -9.57 5.01 0.79
N ASN A 152 -10.67 4.28 0.77
CA ASN A 152 -10.98 3.24 1.76
C ASN A 152 -10.36 1.90 1.33
N LEU A 153 -9.50 1.36 2.16
CA LEU A 153 -9.00 -0.01 2.01
C LEU A 153 -9.78 -0.94 2.94
N THR A 154 -10.50 -1.88 2.35
CA THR A 154 -11.15 -2.98 3.09
C THR A 154 -10.32 -4.24 2.95
N LEU A 155 -9.85 -4.79 4.07
CA LEU A 155 -9.11 -6.04 4.16
C LEU A 155 -9.66 -6.84 5.35
N ARG A 156 -9.92 -8.14 5.17
CA ARG A 156 -10.54 -9.01 6.21
C ARG A 156 -11.82 -8.43 6.84
N GLY A 157 -12.61 -7.70 6.05
CA GLY A 157 -13.86 -7.08 6.53
C GLY A 157 -13.67 -5.83 7.39
N VAL A 158 -12.45 -5.37 7.60
CA VAL A 158 -12.13 -4.10 8.27
C VAL A 158 -11.85 -3.05 7.23
N THR A 159 -12.46 -1.87 7.35
CA THR A 159 -12.26 -0.74 6.43
C THR A 159 -11.62 0.42 7.16
N ASN A 160 -10.50 0.90 6.65
CA ASN A 160 -9.84 2.13 7.07
C ASN A 160 -9.51 2.98 5.84
N SER A 161 -9.47 4.30 5.99
CA SER A 161 -8.92 5.15 4.94
C SER A 161 -7.40 5.06 4.91
N ILE A 162 -6.83 5.14 3.71
CA ILE A 162 -5.40 5.34 3.50
C ILE A 162 -5.19 6.49 2.52
N GLU A 163 -4.06 7.20 2.70
CA GLU A 163 -3.64 8.30 1.84
C GLU A 163 -2.17 8.11 1.47
N PHE A 164 -1.87 8.22 0.18
CA PHE A 164 -0.52 8.04 -0.37
C PHE A 164 -0.33 8.88 -1.65
N PRO A 165 0.91 9.26 -2.00
CA PRO A 165 1.22 9.96 -3.22
C PRO A 165 1.20 9.04 -4.44
N ALA A 166 0.84 9.60 -5.61
CA ALA A 166 0.84 8.89 -6.88
C ALA A 166 1.20 9.81 -8.06
N LEU A 167 1.66 9.19 -9.15
CA LEU A 167 1.71 9.80 -10.48
C LEU A 167 0.52 9.28 -11.29
N ILE A 168 -0.35 10.18 -11.70
CA ILE A 168 -1.53 9.86 -12.49
C ILE A 168 -1.47 10.63 -13.80
N SER A 169 -1.66 9.92 -14.93
CA SER A 169 -1.85 10.50 -16.25
C SER A 169 -3.15 9.96 -16.86
N VAL A 170 -3.95 10.88 -17.42
CA VAL A 170 -5.14 10.53 -18.19
C VAL A 170 -4.95 11.09 -19.60
N GLU A 171 -4.87 10.20 -20.59
CA GLU A 171 -4.63 10.58 -21.98
C GLU A 171 -5.58 9.81 -22.91
N ASN A 172 -6.36 10.53 -23.69
CA ASN A 172 -7.32 9.94 -24.64
C ASN A 172 -8.25 8.91 -24.00
N GLY A 173 -8.65 9.12 -22.76
CA GLY A 173 -9.52 8.22 -22.00
C GLY A 173 -8.79 6.97 -21.44
N SER A 174 -7.48 6.85 -21.59
CA SER A 174 -6.66 5.86 -20.91
C SER A 174 -6.03 6.44 -19.65
N VAL A 175 -5.88 5.62 -18.60
CA VAL A 175 -5.31 6.04 -17.32
C VAL A 175 -4.05 5.23 -17.04
N SER A 176 -2.95 5.90 -16.68
CA SER A 176 -1.80 5.32 -15.99
C SER A 176 -1.83 5.79 -14.54
N PHE A 177 -1.74 4.86 -13.61
CA PHE A 177 -1.75 5.12 -12.18
C PHE A 177 -0.56 4.39 -11.55
N ASP A 178 0.41 5.16 -11.09
CA ASP A 178 1.64 4.67 -10.50
C ASP A 178 1.81 5.26 -9.10
N ALA A 179 1.68 4.42 -8.06
CA ALA A 179 2.05 4.77 -6.69
C ALA A 179 3.39 4.11 -6.36
N PRO A 180 4.43 4.90 -6.05
CA PRO A 180 5.70 4.35 -5.60
C PRO A 180 5.50 3.59 -4.30
N THR A 181 6.50 2.82 -3.91
CA THR A 181 6.40 1.99 -2.71
C THR A 181 6.03 2.82 -1.48
N PHE A 182 4.94 2.46 -0.85
CA PHE A 182 4.48 2.99 0.43
C PHE A 182 4.17 1.82 1.38
N SER A 183 4.05 2.09 2.68
CA SER A 183 3.75 1.05 3.66
C SER A 183 2.40 1.29 4.34
N ILE A 184 1.78 0.19 4.78
CA ILE A 184 0.60 0.18 5.66
C ILE A 184 0.89 -0.66 6.90
N ASP A 185 0.24 -0.35 8.02
CA ASP A 185 0.26 -1.20 9.22
C ASP A 185 -0.82 -2.28 9.11
N ARG A 186 -0.42 -3.52 8.82
CA ARG A 186 -1.31 -4.67 8.65
C ARG A 186 -2.20 -4.96 9.87
N THR A 187 -1.75 -4.58 11.06
CA THR A 187 -2.48 -4.87 12.30
C THR A 187 -3.77 -4.08 12.42
N LEU A 188 -3.86 -2.92 11.74
CA LEU A 188 -5.07 -2.10 11.68
C LEU A 188 -6.23 -2.81 10.93
N TRP A 189 -5.92 -3.85 10.16
CA TRP A 189 -6.91 -4.71 9.49
C TRP A 189 -7.02 -6.10 10.13
N GLY A 190 -6.50 -6.26 11.35
CA GLY A 190 -6.58 -7.51 12.09
C GLY A 190 -5.71 -8.65 11.54
N VAL A 191 -4.70 -8.34 10.71
CA VAL A 191 -3.66 -9.29 10.28
C VAL A 191 -2.59 -9.35 11.36
N ASN A 192 -2.80 -10.21 12.38
CA ASN A 192 -2.02 -10.21 13.61
C ASN A 192 -1.06 -11.39 13.77
N PHE A 193 -0.87 -12.21 12.73
CA PHE A 193 0.04 -13.35 12.82
C PHE A 193 1.45 -12.91 13.22
N HIS A 194 2.03 -13.57 14.23
CA HIS A 194 3.34 -13.26 14.80
C HIS A 194 3.55 -11.77 15.08
N ASN A 195 2.52 -11.13 15.65
CA ASN A 195 2.57 -9.71 15.98
C ASN A 195 3.58 -9.48 17.13
N ARG A 196 4.54 -8.58 16.91
CA ARG A 196 5.58 -8.25 17.90
C ARG A 196 5.03 -7.64 19.20
N ASP A 197 3.84 -7.07 19.17
CA ASP A 197 3.20 -6.46 20.34
C ASP A 197 2.41 -7.47 21.16
N ASP A 198 2.29 -8.72 20.68
CA ASP A 198 1.71 -9.81 21.48
C ASP A 198 2.76 -10.35 22.47
N ALA A 199 2.67 -9.88 23.71
CA ALA A 199 3.61 -10.26 24.76
C ALA A 199 3.61 -11.76 25.07
N SER A 200 2.55 -12.50 24.71
CA SER A 200 2.44 -13.96 24.96
C SER A 200 3.37 -14.79 24.07
N ILE A 201 3.73 -14.26 22.89
CA ILE A 201 4.54 -14.96 21.90
C ILE A 201 5.88 -14.27 21.58
N ALA A 202 6.00 -12.96 21.90
CA ALA A 202 7.13 -12.13 21.50
C ALA A 202 8.49 -12.71 21.92
N GLU A 203 8.61 -13.21 23.16
CA GLU A 203 9.88 -13.77 23.66
C GLU A 203 10.19 -15.14 23.08
N SER A 204 9.19 -15.97 22.80
CA SER A 204 9.37 -17.32 22.28
C SER A 204 9.68 -17.34 20.79
N LEU A 205 9.16 -16.39 20.02
CA LEU A 205 9.29 -16.34 18.57
C LEU A 205 10.49 -15.49 18.10
N LYS A 206 10.88 -14.46 18.85
CA LYS A 206 12.03 -13.56 18.53
C LYS A 206 12.20 -13.28 17.05
N ASP A 207 13.09 -14.03 16.39
CA ASP A 207 13.45 -13.85 14.97
C ASP A 207 12.32 -14.21 13.98
N ASN A 208 11.23 -14.80 14.44
CA ASN A 208 10.08 -15.13 13.61
C ASN A 208 8.91 -14.13 13.74
N LEU A 209 9.09 -13.07 14.52
CA LEU A 209 8.11 -11.99 14.59
C LEU A 209 8.06 -11.22 13.28
N ILE A 210 6.85 -10.92 12.83
CA ILE A 210 6.60 -10.21 11.57
C ILE A 210 6.36 -8.74 11.85
N ASP A 211 7.00 -7.88 11.06
CA ASP A 211 6.83 -6.43 11.17
C ASP A 211 5.36 -6.03 10.90
N HIS A 212 4.94 -4.94 11.51
CA HIS A 212 3.61 -4.38 11.26
C HIS A 212 3.49 -3.84 9.83
N SER A 213 4.58 -3.32 9.29
CA SER A 213 4.59 -2.73 7.96
C SER A 213 4.55 -3.80 6.87
N ILE A 214 3.63 -3.61 5.93
CA ILE A 214 3.66 -4.23 4.61
C ILE A 214 3.90 -3.11 3.61
N GLU A 215 4.90 -3.25 2.76
CA GLU A 215 5.13 -2.36 1.62
C GLU A 215 4.28 -2.78 0.44
N LEU A 216 3.71 -1.79 -0.25
CA LEU A 216 2.89 -1.94 -1.44
C LEU A 216 3.44 -1.04 -2.55
N THR A 217 3.45 -1.54 -3.78
CA THR A 217 3.75 -0.77 -4.99
C THR A 217 2.62 -1.01 -5.98
N ILE A 218 2.06 0.06 -6.54
CA ILE A 218 0.93 -0.03 -7.46
C ILE A 218 1.36 0.57 -8.80
N SER A 219 1.28 -0.22 -9.87
CA SER A 219 1.45 0.27 -11.23
C SER A 219 0.38 -0.38 -12.10
N VAL A 220 -0.66 0.37 -12.42
CA VAL A 220 -1.82 -0.15 -13.13
C VAL A 220 -2.22 0.76 -14.28
N LYS A 221 -2.79 0.16 -15.31
CA LYS A 221 -3.32 0.87 -16.48
C LYS A 221 -4.78 0.52 -16.68
N ALA A 222 -5.51 1.50 -17.19
CA ALA A 222 -6.87 1.30 -17.66
C ALA A 222 -7.00 1.86 -19.05
N THR A 223 -7.55 1.08 -19.98
CA THR A 223 -7.66 1.46 -21.38
C THR A 223 -9.13 1.52 -21.77
N LYS A 224 -9.52 2.59 -22.46
CA LYS A 224 -10.85 2.70 -23.04
C LYS A 224 -11.03 1.62 -24.10
N ALA A 225 -12.09 0.85 -23.97
CA ALA A 225 -12.49 -0.20 -24.92
C ALA A 225 -12.98 0.36 -26.25
#